data_2f948fef00af22fd18694d47eef6775f
#
_entry.id   2f948fef00af22fd18694d47eef6775f
#
_cell.length_a   1.000
_cell.length_b   1.000
_cell.length_c   1.000
_cell.angle_alpha   90.00
_cell.angle_beta   90.00
_cell.angle_gamma   90.00
#
_symmetry.space_group_name_H-M   'P 1'
#
loop_
_entity.id
_entity.type
_entity.pdbx_description
1 polymer ?
#
loop_
_entity_poly.entity_id
_entity_poly.type
_entity_poly.pdbx_seq_one_letter_code
_entity_poly.pdbx_strand_id
1 'polypeptide(L)'
;MKETLGFRDFEVETGGNSIYFLEKNQEQNKAILLIHGLLDSATGLRKVAPKIRQDYRILIPDIPGFGRSKLPPLKYLYQIDVFGDLIYEAIRKLKLTKLVLGGHSMGALIAMHVALRDREKRISKLVLISPGGIPHRQRDEMKELLFPKNENDLLKLIEALYYETPELPGKIARKALIRSWNELPNQFLTANTLEREEEIFLGKKLGEIKIPALIVSGKEDPITDVVMTKKLHSYLKKSKLVLLPEAKHAIHMEKPEELSLEINRYLD
;
A
#
# COMPACT_ATOMS: atom_id res chain seq x y z
N MET A 1 12.94 6.94 -22.77
CA MET A 1 12.02 6.65 -21.65
C MET A 1 10.63 7.09 -22.08
N LYS A 2 9.67 6.17 -22.21
CA LYS A 2 8.29 6.53 -22.56
C LYS A 2 7.71 7.26 -21.35
N GLU A 3 7.24 8.49 -21.56
CA GLU A 3 6.47 9.27 -20.60
C GLU A 3 5.35 8.40 -20.04
N THR A 4 5.47 8.01 -18.79
CA THR A 4 4.53 7.12 -18.12
C THR A 4 3.28 7.94 -17.76
N LEU A 5 2.32 8.06 -18.68
CA LEU A 5 0.96 8.59 -18.42
C LEU A 5 0.93 10.00 -17.76
N GLY A 6 1.89 10.88 -18.11
CA GLY A 6 1.97 12.24 -17.55
C GLY A 6 2.49 12.31 -16.11
N PHE A 7 3.14 11.25 -15.61
CA PHE A 7 3.89 11.28 -14.37
C PHE A 7 5.34 11.70 -14.63
N ARG A 8 5.86 12.55 -13.76
CA ARG A 8 7.30 12.77 -13.61
C ARG A 8 7.82 11.94 -12.44
N ASP A 9 9.13 11.76 -12.40
CA ASP A 9 9.83 11.08 -11.31
C ASP A 9 10.84 12.00 -10.63
N PHE A 10 11.08 11.76 -9.36
CA PHE A 10 12.11 12.41 -8.55
C PHE A 10 12.45 11.56 -7.34
N GLU A 11 13.52 11.91 -6.65
CA GLU A 11 13.96 11.22 -5.44
C GLU A 11 13.99 12.16 -4.23
N VAL A 12 13.74 11.61 -3.05
CA VAL A 12 13.82 12.30 -1.76
C VAL A 12 14.75 11.53 -0.83
N GLU A 13 15.83 12.16 -0.42
CA GLU A 13 16.74 11.57 0.58
C GLU A 13 16.09 11.57 1.96
N THR A 14 16.02 10.40 2.62
CA THR A 14 15.42 10.23 3.96
C THR A 14 16.24 9.24 4.78
N GLY A 15 16.70 9.62 5.97
CA GLY A 15 17.41 8.72 6.88
C GLY A 15 18.60 7.99 6.24
N GLY A 16 19.30 8.62 5.29
CA GLY A 16 20.39 8.01 4.53
C GLY A 16 19.92 7.07 3.39
N ASN A 17 18.61 7.06 3.08
CA ASN A 17 18.04 6.33 1.95
C ASN A 17 17.46 7.30 0.93
N SER A 18 17.47 6.91 -0.35
CA SER A 18 16.80 7.64 -1.42
C SER A 18 15.47 6.95 -1.74
N ILE A 19 14.36 7.68 -1.57
CA ILE A 19 13.02 7.21 -1.92
C ILE A 19 12.64 7.81 -3.27
N TYR A 20 12.35 6.93 -4.23
CA TYR A 20 11.84 7.30 -5.54
C TYR A 20 10.34 7.59 -5.47
N PHE A 21 9.91 8.63 -6.18
CA PHE A 21 8.51 9.03 -6.29
C PHE A 21 8.07 9.15 -7.75
N LEU A 22 6.86 8.71 -8.03
CA LEU A 22 6.08 9.16 -9.17
C LEU A 22 5.16 10.30 -8.73
N GLU A 23 5.07 11.35 -9.55
CA GLU A 23 4.28 12.54 -9.25
C GLU A 23 3.48 13.01 -10.46
N LYS A 24 2.26 13.47 -10.21
CA LYS A 24 1.39 14.11 -11.19
C LYS A 24 0.75 15.36 -10.60
N ASN A 25 0.42 16.34 -11.45
CA ASN A 25 -0.24 17.60 -11.06
C ASN A 25 0.55 18.35 -9.97
N GLN A 26 1.84 18.53 -10.18
CA GLN A 26 2.75 19.15 -9.20
C GLN A 26 2.41 20.59 -8.80
N GLU A 27 1.65 21.29 -9.64
CA GLU A 27 1.19 22.66 -9.42
C GLU A 27 0.06 22.75 -8.39
N GLN A 28 -0.56 21.62 -8.00
CA GLN A 28 -1.69 21.62 -7.10
C GLN A 28 -1.24 21.72 -5.62
N ASN A 29 -2.00 22.49 -4.84
CA ASN A 29 -1.75 22.70 -3.42
C ASN A 29 -2.32 21.59 -2.52
N LYS A 30 -3.41 20.93 -2.95
CA LYS A 30 -3.94 19.75 -2.28
C LYS A 30 -3.13 18.55 -2.70
N ALA A 31 -2.78 17.67 -1.77
CA ALA A 31 -1.97 16.50 -2.09
C ALA A 31 -2.58 15.20 -1.57
N ILE A 32 -2.41 14.14 -2.36
CA ILE A 32 -2.64 12.76 -1.96
C ILE A 32 -1.36 11.95 -2.18
N LEU A 33 -0.93 11.22 -1.16
CA LEU A 33 0.20 10.29 -1.22
C LEU A 33 -0.32 8.88 -1.02
N LEU A 34 -0.07 8.00 -2.00
CA LEU A 34 -0.54 6.62 -2.00
C LEU A 34 0.65 5.65 -2.01
N ILE A 35 0.70 4.76 -1.02
CA ILE A 35 1.77 3.78 -0.82
C ILE A 35 1.33 2.44 -1.37
N HIS A 36 2.18 1.78 -2.17
CA HIS A 36 1.90 0.46 -2.75
C HIS A 36 1.96 -0.68 -1.71
N GLY A 37 1.50 -1.87 -2.09
CA GLY A 37 1.53 -3.07 -1.26
C GLY A 37 2.86 -3.83 -1.29
N LEU A 38 2.90 -4.97 -0.58
CA LEU A 38 4.00 -5.92 -0.64
C LEU A 38 4.16 -6.44 -2.07
N LEU A 39 5.39 -6.63 -2.51
CA LEU A 39 5.74 -7.17 -3.84
C LEU A 39 5.25 -6.32 -5.04
N ASP A 40 4.95 -5.04 -4.79
CA ASP A 40 4.51 -4.08 -5.79
C ASP A 40 5.50 -2.90 -5.87
N SER A 41 5.13 -1.87 -6.59
CA SER A 41 5.87 -0.61 -6.74
C SER A 41 4.91 0.56 -7.01
N ALA A 42 5.43 1.77 -7.10
CA ALA A 42 4.65 2.95 -7.46
C ALA A 42 3.86 2.76 -8.77
N THR A 43 4.37 1.94 -9.69
CA THR A 43 3.69 1.65 -10.97
C THR A 43 2.43 0.80 -10.82
N GLY A 44 2.24 0.07 -9.72
CA GLY A 44 1.03 -0.70 -9.45
C GLY A 44 -0.22 0.15 -9.30
N LEU A 45 -0.07 1.38 -8.81
CA LEU A 45 -1.19 2.33 -8.65
C LEU A 45 -1.50 3.15 -9.92
N ARG A 46 -0.81 2.89 -11.03
CA ARG A 46 -0.95 3.65 -12.30
C ARG A 46 -2.33 3.61 -12.93
N LYS A 47 -3.17 2.61 -12.62
CA LYS A 47 -4.54 2.54 -13.14
C LYS A 47 -5.51 3.43 -12.36
N VAL A 48 -5.27 3.65 -11.09
CA VAL A 48 -6.11 4.45 -10.19
C VAL A 48 -5.69 5.92 -10.19
N ALA A 49 -4.38 6.18 -10.05
CA ALA A 49 -3.87 7.52 -9.85
C ALA A 49 -4.30 8.56 -10.92
N PRO A 50 -4.30 8.25 -12.24
CA PRO A 50 -4.78 9.19 -13.25
C PRO A 50 -6.27 9.54 -13.16
N LYS A 51 -7.05 8.71 -12.45
CA LYS A 51 -8.51 8.87 -12.28
C LYS A 51 -8.89 9.65 -11.02
N ILE A 52 -7.91 9.94 -10.17
CA ILE A 52 -8.08 10.83 -9.01
C ILE A 52 -8.25 12.25 -9.52
N ARG A 53 -9.01 13.04 -8.75
CA ARG A 53 -9.30 14.46 -9.03
C ARG A 53 -8.06 15.24 -9.45
N GLN A 54 -8.21 16.03 -10.53
CA GLN A 54 -7.10 16.80 -11.11
C GLN A 54 -6.66 18.00 -10.24
N ASP A 55 -7.46 18.40 -9.24
CA ASP A 55 -7.10 19.44 -8.26
C ASP A 55 -6.23 18.91 -7.10
N TYR A 56 -5.75 17.66 -7.22
CA TYR A 56 -4.79 17.06 -6.28
C TYR A 56 -3.46 16.78 -6.94
N ARG A 57 -2.39 17.15 -6.27
CA ARG A 57 -1.03 16.65 -6.50
C ARG A 57 -0.98 15.19 -6.05
N ILE A 58 -0.62 14.29 -6.94
CA ILE A 58 -0.59 12.85 -6.67
C ILE A 58 0.85 12.43 -6.50
N LEU A 59 1.17 11.79 -5.40
CA LEU A 59 2.49 11.31 -5.03
C LEU A 59 2.42 9.83 -4.74
N ILE A 60 3.30 9.05 -5.37
CA ILE A 60 3.36 7.60 -5.18
C ILE A 60 4.82 7.22 -4.97
N PRO A 61 5.25 6.95 -3.71
CA PRO A 61 6.59 6.48 -3.43
C PRO A 61 6.75 5.00 -3.79
N ASP A 62 7.94 4.62 -4.23
CA ASP A 62 8.43 3.26 -4.04
C ASP A 62 8.90 3.11 -2.60
N ILE A 63 8.38 2.13 -1.85
CA ILE A 63 8.84 1.83 -0.49
C ILE A 63 10.33 1.44 -0.55
N PRO A 64 11.17 1.84 0.44
CA PRO A 64 12.59 1.46 0.45
C PRO A 64 12.81 -0.04 0.23
N GLY A 65 13.62 -0.36 -0.76
CA GLY A 65 13.87 -1.75 -1.18
C GLY A 65 12.92 -2.30 -2.23
N PHE A 66 11.93 -1.51 -2.67
CA PHE A 66 10.98 -1.87 -3.72
C PHE A 66 11.12 -0.92 -4.92
N GLY A 67 10.70 -1.40 -6.10
CA GLY A 67 10.69 -0.60 -7.32
C GLY A 67 12.06 0.00 -7.65
N ARG A 68 12.14 1.33 -7.66
CA ARG A 68 13.37 2.09 -7.95
C ARG A 68 14.02 2.69 -6.70
N SER A 69 13.38 2.57 -5.53
CA SER A 69 13.97 3.00 -4.27
C SER A 69 15.11 2.09 -3.86
N LYS A 70 16.19 2.69 -3.35
CA LYS A 70 17.35 1.93 -2.90
C LYS A 70 17.02 1.05 -1.70
N LEU A 71 17.73 -0.07 -1.62
CA LEU A 71 17.70 -0.95 -0.47
C LEU A 71 18.27 -0.23 0.77
N PRO A 72 17.61 -0.26 1.92
CA PRO A 72 18.24 0.14 3.17
C PRO A 72 19.51 -0.69 3.42
N PRO A 73 20.59 -0.06 3.93
CA PRO A 73 21.89 -0.74 4.06
C PRO A 73 21.91 -1.86 5.10
N LEU A 74 20.95 -1.86 6.01
CA LEU A 74 20.92 -2.76 7.16
C LEU A 74 19.61 -3.54 7.21
N LYS A 75 19.69 -4.85 7.42
CA LYS A 75 18.55 -5.78 7.43
C LYS A 75 17.44 -5.39 8.42
N TYR A 76 17.79 -4.89 9.59
CA TYR A 76 16.83 -4.49 10.62
C TYR A 76 16.03 -3.23 10.25
N LEU A 77 16.40 -2.53 9.16
CA LEU A 77 15.61 -1.42 8.61
C LEU A 77 14.45 -1.90 7.73
N TYR A 78 14.39 -3.19 7.40
CA TYR A 78 13.25 -3.79 6.69
C TYR A 78 12.10 -4.07 7.66
N GLN A 79 11.44 -3.01 8.08
CA GLN A 79 10.32 -3.06 9.04
C GLN A 79 9.26 -2.04 8.64
N ILE A 80 8.01 -2.40 8.83
CA ILE A 80 6.84 -1.57 8.48
C ILE A 80 6.87 -0.20 9.16
N ASP A 81 7.19 -0.18 10.44
CA ASP A 81 7.26 1.05 11.24
C ASP A 81 8.44 1.94 10.82
N VAL A 82 9.59 1.37 10.47
CA VAL A 82 10.75 2.10 9.90
C VAL A 82 10.38 2.70 8.54
N PHE A 83 9.70 1.95 7.68
CA PHE A 83 9.21 2.52 6.42
C PHE A 83 8.24 3.67 6.66
N GLY A 84 7.39 3.57 7.69
CA GLY A 84 6.55 4.69 8.13
C GLY A 84 7.36 5.93 8.50
N ASP A 85 8.44 5.77 9.26
CA ASP A 85 9.31 6.89 9.66
C ASP A 85 9.98 7.55 8.45
N LEU A 86 10.49 6.76 7.50
CA LEU A 86 11.10 7.27 6.27
C LEU A 86 10.09 8.00 5.37
N ILE A 87 8.88 7.47 5.22
CA ILE A 87 7.79 8.13 4.49
C ILE A 87 7.37 9.43 5.19
N TYR A 88 7.29 9.43 6.53
CA TYR A 88 6.96 10.65 7.28
C TYR A 88 8.04 11.73 7.12
N GLU A 89 9.31 11.35 7.13
CA GLU A 89 10.42 12.27 6.83
C GLU A 89 10.30 12.84 5.42
N ALA A 90 9.96 12.03 4.41
CA ALA A 90 9.71 12.50 3.05
C ALA A 90 8.54 13.52 3.01
N ILE A 91 7.43 13.24 3.70
CA ILE A 91 6.29 14.16 3.83
C ILE A 91 6.75 15.51 4.40
N ARG A 92 7.62 15.50 5.42
CA ARG A 92 8.17 16.73 6.02
C ARG A 92 9.08 17.48 5.05
N LYS A 93 10.01 16.80 4.37
CA LYS A 93 10.94 17.39 3.38
C LYS A 93 10.21 18.00 2.19
N LEU A 94 9.15 17.35 1.73
CA LEU A 94 8.27 17.85 0.68
C LEU A 94 7.32 18.95 1.17
N LYS A 95 7.37 19.32 2.47
CA LYS A 95 6.53 20.33 3.13
C LYS A 95 5.03 20.10 2.93
N LEU A 96 4.61 18.85 2.79
CA LEU A 96 3.20 18.52 2.60
C LEU A 96 2.40 18.80 3.87
N THR A 97 1.23 19.42 3.72
CA THR A 97 0.29 19.73 4.80
C THR A 97 -1.13 19.46 4.31
N LYS A 98 -2.06 19.22 5.24
CA LYS A 98 -3.45 18.81 4.90
C LYS A 98 -3.48 17.61 3.93
N LEU A 99 -2.46 16.75 4.04
CA LEU A 99 -2.24 15.62 3.16
C LEU A 99 -3.35 14.59 3.33
N VAL A 100 -3.82 14.05 2.21
CA VAL A 100 -4.54 12.78 2.18
C VAL A 100 -3.48 11.69 2.04
N LEU A 101 -3.35 10.84 3.05
CA LEU A 101 -2.40 9.73 3.05
C LEU A 101 -3.13 8.41 2.88
N GLY A 102 -2.63 7.56 2.02
CA GLY A 102 -3.25 6.26 1.82
C GLY A 102 -2.29 5.21 1.29
N GLY A 103 -2.84 4.05 1.02
CA GLY A 103 -2.08 2.97 0.41
C GLY A 103 -2.89 1.69 0.26
N HIS A 104 -2.28 0.74 -0.41
CA HIS A 104 -2.83 -0.59 -0.64
C HIS A 104 -2.14 -1.62 0.28
N SER A 105 -2.94 -2.50 0.92
CA SER A 105 -2.44 -3.64 1.69
C SER A 105 -1.40 -3.23 2.75
N MET A 106 -0.14 -3.65 2.63
CA MET A 106 0.99 -3.22 3.45
C MET A 106 1.16 -1.70 3.44
N GLY A 107 0.98 -1.04 2.29
CA GLY A 107 1.05 0.42 2.19
C GLY A 107 -0.02 1.12 3.02
N ALA A 108 -1.21 0.54 3.17
CA ALA A 108 -2.24 1.04 4.07
C ALA A 108 -1.84 0.90 5.55
N LEU A 109 -1.18 -0.20 5.91
CA LEU A 109 -0.62 -0.39 7.25
C LEU A 109 0.47 0.65 7.55
N ILE A 110 1.38 0.89 6.62
CA ILE A 110 2.39 1.95 6.73
C ILE A 110 1.71 3.32 6.91
N ALA A 111 0.69 3.63 6.12
CA ALA A 111 -0.05 4.90 6.24
C ALA A 111 -0.69 5.08 7.63
N MET A 112 -1.21 4.01 8.22
CA MET A 112 -1.75 4.05 9.59
C MET A 112 -0.66 4.26 10.65
N HIS A 113 0.52 3.65 10.50
CA HIS A 113 1.68 3.92 11.36
C HIS A 113 2.11 5.39 11.27
N VAL A 114 2.18 5.95 10.07
CA VAL A 114 2.49 7.38 9.86
C VAL A 114 1.45 8.26 10.54
N ALA A 115 0.16 7.96 10.37
CA ALA A 115 -0.93 8.76 10.97
C ALA A 115 -0.89 8.76 12.50
N LEU A 116 -0.50 7.65 13.14
CA LEU A 116 -0.33 7.58 14.61
C LEU A 116 0.85 8.42 15.12
N ARG A 117 1.89 8.60 14.29
CA ARG A 117 3.09 9.38 14.62
C ARG A 117 3.02 10.85 14.22
N ASP A 118 1.97 11.26 13.50
CA ASP A 118 1.82 12.62 12.97
C ASP A 118 1.52 13.66 14.05
N ARG A 119 2.54 14.01 14.83
CA ARG A 119 2.45 15.06 15.86
C ARG A 119 2.28 16.47 15.28
N GLU A 120 2.71 16.68 14.03
CA GLU A 120 2.65 17.95 13.34
C GLU A 120 1.29 18.19 12.64
N LYS A 121 0.36 17.24 12.73
CA LYS A 121 -0.99 17.28 12.12
C LYS A 121 -0.94 17.60 10.62
N ARG A 122 0.01 17.00 9.92
CA ARG A 122 0.17 17.14 8.46
C ARG A 122 -0.87 16.36 7.67
N ILE A 123 -1.37 15.25 8.25
CA ILE A 123 -2.31 14.34 7.61
C ILE A 123 -3.73 14.73 8.02
N SER A 124 -4.58 14.92 7.02
CA SER A 124 -5.98 15.34 7.20
C SER A 124 -7.00 14.22 7.03
N LYS A 125 -6.72 13.27 6.13
CA LYS A 125 -7.59 12.15 5.80
C LYS A 125 -6.76 10.90 5.49
N LEU A 126 -7.34 9.70 5.67
CA LEU A 126 -6.76 8.43 5.21
C LEU A 126 -7.58 7.79 4.09
N VAL A 127 -6.89 7.12 3.14
CA VAL A 127 -7.48 6.26 2.11
C VAL A 127 -6.82 4.88 2.20
N LEU A 128 -7.55 3.88 2.69
CA LEU A 128 -7.05 2.54 2.97
C LEU A 128 -7.67 1.54 1.99
N ILE A 129 -6.85 1.00 1.11
CA ILE A 129 -7.25 0.10 0.01
C ILE A 129 -6.85 -1.32 0.38
N SER A 130 -7.82 -2.24 0.52
CA SER A 130 -7.59 -3.63 0.98
C SER A 130 -6.58 -3.69 2.14
N PRO A 131 -6.82 -2.97 3.27
CA PRO A 131 -5.77 -2.67 4.24
C PRO A 131 -5.31 -3.90 5.02
N GLY A 132 -3.98 -4.08 5.15
CA GLY A 132 -3.39 -4.87 6.22
C GLY A 132 -3.57 -4.18 7.57
N GLY A 133 -3.19 -4.84 8.67
CA GLY A 133 -3.19 -4.24 10.03
C GLY A 133 -3.98 -5.01 11.07
N ILE A 134 -4.65 -6.08 10.68
CA ILE A 134 -5.23 -7.11 11.55
C ILE A 134 -4.53 -8.43 11.25
N PRO A 135 -4.07 -9.19 12.25
CA PRO A 135 -3.45 -10.50 12.05
C PRO A 135 -4.41 -11.46 11.34
N HIS A 136 -3.90 -12.16 10.33
CA HIS A 136 -4.66 -13.21 9.65
C HIS A 136 -4.82 -14.43 10.55
N ARG A 137 -5.97 -15.11 10.49
CA ARG A 137 -6.24 -16.29 11.32
C ARG A 137 -5.37 -17.49 10.93
N GLN A 138 -5.09 -17.63 9.64
CA GLN A 138 -4.28 -18.69 9.02
C GLN A 138 -2.93 -18.12 8.56
N ARG A 139 -2.06 -17.80 9.53
CA ARG A 139 -0.81 -17.07 9.26
C ARG A 139 0.16 -17.84 8.38
N ASP A 140 0.36 -19.10 8.67
CA ASP A 140 1.34 -19.93 7.96
C ASP A 140 0.90 -20.18 6.53
N GLU A 141 -0.39 -20.47 6.32
CA GLU A 141 -0.99 -20.63 5.00
C GLU A 141 -0.87 -19.32 4.19
N MET A 142 -1.11 -18.18 4.84
CA MET A 142 -0.98 -16.87 4.19
C MET A 142 0.47 -16.56 3.81
N LYS A 143 1.43 -16.92 4.67
CA LYS A 143 2.87 -16.80 4.36
C LYS A 143 3.25 -17.66 3.16
N GLU A 144 2.80 -18.90 3.12
CA GLU A 144 3.06 -19.79 1.98
C GLU A 144 2.43 -19.25 0.68
N LEU A 145 1.20 -18.73 0.76
CA LEU A 145 0.50 -18.13 -0.36
C LEU A 145 1.24 -16.93 -0.95
N LEU A 146 1.74 -16.03 -0.09
CA LEU A 146 2.39 -14.78 -0.52
C LEU A 146 3.80 -15.00 -1.10
N PHE A 147 4.44 -16.15 -0.85
CA PHE A 147 5.79 -16.47 -1.34
C PHE A 147 5.80 -17.73 -2.23
N PRO A 148 5.26 -17.66 -3.44
CA PRO A 148 5.15 -18.78 -4.35
C PRO A 148 6.54 -19.35 -4.69
N LYS A 149 6.72 -20.66 -4.55
CA LYS A 149 7.99 -21.37 -4.84
C LYS A 149 8.03 -21.96 -6.25
N ASN A 150 6.89 -22.13 -6.89
CA ASN A 150 6.71 -22.73 -8.21
C ASN A 150 5.51 -22.12 -8.94
N GLU A 151 5.27 -22.58 -10.18
CA GLU A 151 4.16 -22.06 -11.00
C GLU A 151 2.77 -22.32 -10.39
N ASN A 152 2.56 -23.46 -9.74
CA ASN A 152 1.25 -23.76 -9.11
C ASN A 152 0.99 -22.83 -7.93
N ASP A 153 2.00 -22.53 -7.13
CA ASP A 153 1.88 -21.57 -6.02
C ASP A 153 1.62 -20.15 -6.56
N LEU A 154 2.28 -19.79 -7.66
CA LEU A 154 2.03 -18.51 -8.34
C LEU A 154 0.58 -18.42 -8.81
N LEU A 155 0.01 -19.46 -9.40
CA LEU A 155 -1.38 -19.48 -9.82
C LEU A 155 -2.33 -19.28 -8.63
N LYS A 156 -2.10 -19.98 -7.52
CA LYS A 156 -2.89 -19.80 -6.29
C LYS A 156 -2.83 -18.36 -5.77
N LEU A 157 -1.65 -17.74 -5.81
CA LEU A 157 -1.50 -16.33 -5.42
C LEU A 157 -2.28 -15.41 -6.36
N ILE A 158 -2.20 -15.60 -7.67
CA ILE A 158 -2.96 -14.81 -8.65
C ILE A 158 -4.47 -14.99 -8.44
N GLU A 159 -4.94 -16.20 -8.18
CA GLU A 159 -6.34 -16.48 -7.85
C GLU A 159 -6.79 -15.79 -6.55
N ALA A 160 -5.89 -15.63 -5.57
CA ALA A 160 -6.18 -14.89 -4.35
C ALA A 160 -6.17 -13.37 -4.54
N LEU A 161 -5.34 -12.88 -5.46
CA LEU A 161 -5.23 -11.45 -5.77
C LEU A 161 -6.38 -10.92 -6.63
N TYR A 162 -6.88 -11.72 -7.58
CA TYR A 162 -7.82 -11.28 -8.62
C TYR A 162 -9.10 -12.12 -8.63
N TYR A 163 -10.24 -11.49 -8.78
CA TYR A 163 -11.54 -12.13 -8.99
C TYR A 163 -11.62 -12.77 -10.38
N GLU A 164 -11.24 -12.01 -11.40
CA GLU A 164 -11.03 -12.50 -12.75
C GLU A 164 -9.52 -12.63 -12.99
N THR A 165 -9.05 -13.88 -13.20
CA THR A 165 -7.64 -14.14 -13.41
C THR A 165 -7.14 -13.41 -14.67
N PRO A 166 -6.16 -12.50 -14.55
CA PRO A 166 -5.62 -11.79 -15.70
C PRO A 166 -4.82 -12.72 -16.60
N GLU A 167 -4.60 -12.30 -17.85
CA GLU A 167 -3.66 -12.99 -18.73
C GLU A 167 -2.26 -13.02 -18.09
N LEU A 168 -1.71 -14.22 -17.95
CA LEU A 168 -0.43 -14.42 -17.32
C LEU A 168 0.73 -14.19 -18.30
N PRO A 169 1.84 -13.59 -17.84
CA PRO A 169 3.00 -13.43 -18.68
C PRO A 169 3.63 -14.79 -19.05
N GLY A 170 4.42 -14.80 -20.10
CA GLY A 170 5.11 -16.02 -20.56
C GLY A 170 5.99 -16.69 -19.48
N LYS A 171 6.32 -17.97 -19.66
CA LYS A 171 7.03 -18.80 -18.66
C LYS A 171 8.30 -18.15 -18.08
N ILE A 172 9.10 -17.49 -18.93
CA ILE A 172 10.34 -16.82 -18.47
C ILE A 172 10.01 -15.70 -17.48
N ALA A 173 9.02 -14.87 -17.80
CA ALA A 173 8.60 -13.76 -16.91
C ALA A 173 8.00 -14.30 -15.61
N ARG A 174 7.21 -15.40 -15.63
CA ARG A 174 6.70 -16.04 -14.41
C ARG A 174 7.81 -16.54 -13.49
N LYS A 175 8.85 -17.17 -14.05
CA LYS A 175 10.03 -17.59 -13.27
C LYS A 175 10.77 -16.39 -12.67
N ALA A 176 10.90 -15.31 -13.42
CA ALA A 176 11.51 -14.07 -12.91
C ALA A 176 10.68 -13.46 -11.77
N LEU A 177 9.34 -13.42 -11.86
CA LEU A 177 8.46 -12.99 -10.80
C LEU A 177 8.60 -13.83 -9.53
N ILE A 178 8.55 -15.17 -9.65
CA ILE A 178 8.73 -16.08 -8.51
C ILE A 178 10.08 -15.81 -7.83
N ARG A 179 11.14 -15.62 -8.61
CA ARG A 179 12.47 -15.32 -8.07
C ARG A 179 12.50 -13.98 -7.33
N SER A 180 11.97 -12.90 -7.95
CA SER A 180 11.99 -11.56 -7.35
C SER A 180 11.17 -11.49 -6.06
N TRP A 181 10.05 -12.19 -5.99
CA TRP A 181 9.22 -12.24 -4.79
C TRP A 181 9.89 -12.99 -3.63
N ASN A 182 10.80 -13.92 -3.93
CA ASN A 182 11.57 -14.67 -2.92
C ASN A 182 12.94 -14.07 -2.63
N GLU A 183 13.22 -12.84 -3.06
CA GLU A 183 14.47 -12.17 -2.71
C GLU A 183 14.58 -11.90 -1.21
N LEU A 184 15.82 -11.85 -0.72
CA LEU A 184 16.11 -11.69 0.71
C LEU A 184 15.41 -10.51 1.38
N PRO A 185 15.29 -9.31 0.76
CA PRO A 185 14.58 -8.20 1.37
C PRO A 185 13.13 -8.52 1.75
N ASN A 186 12.39 -9.18 0.85
CA ASN A 186 10.99 -9.57 1.09
C ASN A 186 10.88 -10.60 2.21
N GLN A 187 11.80 -11.55 2.26
CA GLN A 187 11.84 -12.56 3.32
C GLN A 187 12.15 -11.93 4.69
N PHE A 188 13.12 -10.99 4.74
CA PHE A 188 13.42 -10.25 5.98
C PHE A 188 12.25 -9.39 6.45
N LEU A 189 11.60 -8.67 5.56
CA LEU A 189 10.43 -7.86 5.91
C LEU A 189 9.33 -8.73 6.52
N THR A 190 9.05 -9.87 5.90
CA THR A 190 8.03 -10.80 6.40
C THR A 190 8.43 -11.40 7.74
N ALA A 191 9.68 -11.86 7.89
CA ALA A 191 10.17 -12.42 9.15
C ALA A 191 10.08 -11.37 10.28
N ASN A 192 10.59 -10.17 10.05
CA ASN A 192 10.54 -9.06 11.03
C ASN A 192 9.10 -8.66 11.38
N THR A 193 8.18 -8.69 10.41
CA THR A 193 6.76 -8.36 10.65
C THR A 193 6.09 -9.42 11.53
N LEU A 194 6.36 -10.70 11.27
CA LEU A 194 5.80 -11.80 12.06
C LEU A 194 6.40 -11.88 13.47
N GLU A 195 7.70 -11.63 13.61
CA GLU A 195 8.38 -11.62 14.91
C GLU A 195 7.87 -10.50 15.81
N ARG A 196 7.51 -9.35 15.22
CA ARG A 196 7.01 -8.16 15.92
C ARG A 196 5.52 -7.92 15.71
N GLU A 197 4.75 -8.95 15.46
CA GLU A 197 3.34 -8.84 15.04
C GLU A 197 2.48 -7.98 15.97
N GLU A 198 2.64 -8.11 17.29
CA GLU A 198 1.87 -7.34 18.29
C GLU A 198 2.16 -5.83 18.23
N GLU A 199 3.34 -5.45 17.77
CA GLU A 199 3.74 -4.05 17.59
C GLU A 199 3.33 -3.52 16.22
N ILE A 200 3.48 -4.33 15.19
CA ILE A 200 3.27 -3.96 13.79
C ILE A 200 1.78 -3.92 13.44
N PHE A 201 1.00 -4.93 13.87
CA PHE A 201 -0.44 -4.92 13.67
C PHE A 201 -1.12 -4.12 14.78
N LEU A 202 -1.57 -2.93 14.44
CA LEU A 202 -1.96 -1.88 15.36
C LEU A 202 -3.17 -2.21 16.25
N GLY A 203 -4.06 -3.12 15.81
CA GLY A 203 -5.19 -3.57 16.62
C GLY A 203 -6.00 -2.40 17.20
N LYS A 204 -6.21 -2.42 18.53
CA LYS A 204 -6.96 -1.37 19.25
C LYS A 204 -6.28 0.01 19.20
N LYS A 205 -4.96 0.10 18.96
CA LYS A 205 -4.23 1.37 18.81
C LYS A 205 -4.77 2.20 17.63
N LEU A 206 -5.41 1.58 16.64
CA LEU A 206 -6.11 2.29 15.56
C LEU A 206 -7.16 3.28 16.07
N GLY A 207 -7.72 3.05 17.26
CA GLY A 207 -8.64 3.99 17.91
C GLY A 207 -8.03 5.34 18.31
N GLU A 208 -6.70 5.47 18.28
CA GLU A 208 -5.97 6.72 18.51
C GLU A 208 -5.96 7.62 17.27
N ILE A 209 -6.18 7.07 16.08
CA ILE A 209 -6.31 7.83 14.83
C ILE A 209 -7.64 8.58 14.86
N LYS A 210 -7.58 9.92 14.93
CA LYS A 210 -8.75 10.79 15.06
C LYS A 210 -9.18 11.47 13.77
N ILE A 211 -8.38 11.33 12.70
CA ILE A 211 -8.69 11.85 11.37
C ILE A 211 -9.68 10.92 10.65
N PRO A 212 -10.49 11.45 9.70
CA PRO A 212 -11.36 10.61 8.87
C PRO A 212 -10.59 9.60 8.04
N ALA A 213 -11.20 8.44 7.79
CA ALA A 213 -10.64 7.39 6.95
C ALA A 213 -11.69 6.80 5.99
N LEU A 214 -11.31 6.58 4.74
CA LEU A 214 -12.03 5.74 3.79
C LEU A 214 -11.35 4.38 3.74
N ILE A 215 -12.11 3.31 3.90
CA ILE A 215 -11.67 1.93 3.72
C ILE A 215 -12.41 1.37 2.51
N VAL A 216 -11.68 0.91 1.49
CA VAL A 216 -12.26 0.23 0.32
C VAL A 216 -11.59 -1.13 0.18
N SER A 217 -12.37 -2.20 0.16
CA SER A 217 -11.86 -3.58 0.01
C SER A 217 -12.71 -4.38 -0.95
N GLY A 218 -12.13 -5.41 -1.56
CA GLY A 218 -12.87 -6.41 -2.30
C GLY A 218 -13.74 -7.24 -1.36
N LYS A 219 -14.95 -7.55 -1.78
CA LYS A 219 -15.87 -8.37 -0.99
C LYS A 219 -15.41 -9.82 -0.90
N GLU A 220 -14.72 -10.29 -1.90
CA GLU A 220 -14.22 -11.65 -2.07
C GLU A 220 -12.71 -11.77 -1.78
N ASP A 221 -12.10 -10.72 -1.16
CA ASP A 221 -10.67 -10.70 -0.78
C ASP A 221 -10.35 -11.79 0.28
N PRO A 222 -9.52 -12.80 -0.04
CA PRO A 222 -9.12 -13.82 0.93
C PRO A 222 -7.88 -13.44 1.73
N ILE A 223 -7.13 -12.40 1.31
CA ILE A 223 -5.86 -11.99 1.94
C ILE A 223 -6.12 -11.03 3.11
N THR A 224 -6.94 -10.00 2.88
CA THR A 224 -7.43 -9.11 3.95
C THR A 224 -8.96 -9.19 3.98
N ASP A 225 -9.45 -10.30 4.47
CA ASP A 225 -10.85 -10.69 4.37
C ASP A 225 -11.82 -9.65 4.98
N VAL A 226 -13.10 -9.80 4.63
CA VAL A 226 -14.16 -8.89 5.10
C VAL A 226 -14.26 -8.86 6.62
N VAL A 227 -13.93 -9.96 7.32
CA VAL A 227 -13.98 -9.99 8.79
C VAL A 227 -12.85 -9.14 9.37
N MET A 228 -11.64 -9.27 8.82
CA MET A 228 -10.49 -8.43 9.19
C MET A 228 -10.77 -6.96 8.88
N THR A 229 -11.28 -6.66 7.68
CA THR A 229 -11.62 -5.31 7.24
C THR A 229 -12.70 -4.68 8.13
N LYS A 230 -13.78 -5.40 8.46
CA LYS A 230 -14.82 -4.93 9.41
C LYS A 230 -14.25 -4.69 10.81
N LYS A 231 -13.34 -5.56 11.28
CA LYS A 231 -12.67 -5.39 12.57
C LYS A 231 -11.80 -4.12 12.57
N LEU A 232 -11.04 -3.87 11.50
CA LEU A 232 -10.25 -2.65 11.34
C LEU A 232 -11.17 -1.41 11.34
N HIS A 233 -12.26 -1.45 10.57
CA HIS A 233 -13.28 -0.40 10.57
C HIS A 233 -13.85 -0.12 11.97
N SER A 234 -14.10 -1.14 12.77
CA SER A 234 -14.62 -0.98 14.14
C SER A 234 -13.66 -0.23 15.08
N TYR A 235 -12.35 -0.33 14.82
CA TYR A 235 -11.34 0.40 15.58
C TYR A 235 -11.16 1.84 15.11
N LEU A 236 -11.27 2.10 13.81
CA LEU A 236 -11.18 3.44 13.21
C LEU A 236 -12.52 4.18 13.31
N LYS A 237 -12.74 4.88 14.43
CA LYS A 237 -14.05 5.47 14.79
C LYS A 237 -14.62 6.46 13.76
N LYS A 238 -13.77 7.11 12.96
CA LYS A 238 -14.18 8.06 11.91
C LYS A 238 -13.97 7.48 10.51
N SER A 239 -14.23 6.19 10.33
CA SER A 239 -14.07 5.58 9.02
C SER A 239 -15.39 5.28 8.32
N LYS A 240 -15.35 5.35 6.98
CA LYS A 240 -16.37 4.84 6.06
C LYS A 240 -15.81 3.54 5.45
N LEU A 241 -16.60 2.48 5.44
CA LEU A 241 -16.26 1.21 4.79
C LEU A 241 -17.08 1.03 3.51
N VAL A 242 -16.39 0.71 2.42
CA VAL A 242 -16.96 0.31 1.13
C VAL A 242 -16.42 -1.06 0.76
N LEU A 243 -17.31 -1.98 0.42
CA LEU A 243 -16.97 -3.31 -0.08
C LEU A 243 -17.38 -3.40 -1.55
N LEU A 244 -16.41 -3.55 -2.45
CA LEU A 244 -16.64 -3.69 -3.89
C LEU A 244 -16.96 -5.15 -4.20
N PRO A 245 -18.08 -5.45 -4.82
CA PRO A 245 -18.42 -6.82 -5.24
C PRO A 245 -17.55 -7.23 -6.43
N GLU A 246 -17.43 -8.54 -6.64
CA GLU A 246 -16.64 -9.11 -7.74
C GLU A 246 -15.21 -8.56 -7.78
N ALA A 247 -14.60 -8.48 -6.61
CA ALA A 247 -13.24 -7.97 -6.43
C ALA A 247 -12.55 -8.66 -5.26
N LYS A 248 -11.28 -9.00 -5.44
CA LYS A 248 -10.43 -9.57 -4.42
C LYS A 248 -9.41 -8.55 -3.91
N HIS A 249 -8.18 -8.99 -3.65
CA HIS A 249 -7.17 -8.13 -2.98
C HIS A 249 -6.64 -6.99 -3.86
N ALA A 250 -6.46 -7.24 -5.15
CA ALA A 250 -5.88 -6.27 -6.08
C ALA A 250 -6.92 -5.30 -6.68
N ILE A 251 -7.85 -4.77 -5.87
CA ILE A 251 -8.95 -3.90 -6.36
C ILE A 251 -8.46 -2.68 -7.14
N HIS A 252 -7.27 -2.17 -6.86
CA HIS A 252 -6.63 -1.07 -7.60
C HIS A 252 -6.26 -1.46 -9.05
N MET A 253 -6.18 -2.75 -9.34
CA MET A 253 -5.92 -3.29 -10.66
C MET A 253 -7.18 -3.81 -11.34
N GLU A 254 -8.13 -4.38 -10.58
CA GLU A 254 -9.37 -4.98 -11.06
C GLU A 254 -10.49 -3.96 -11.27
N LYS A 255 -10.69 -3.08 -10.30
CA LYS A 255 -11.81 -2.11 -10.25
C LYS A 255 -11.29 -0.66 -10.10
N PRO A 256 -10.36 -0.21 -10.97
CA PRO A 256 -9.75 1.10 -10.80
C PRO A 256 -10.75 2.26 -10.95
N GLU A 257 -11.81 2.09 -11.75
CA GLU A 257 -12.87 3.07 -11.95
C GLU A 257 -13.70 3.23 -10.67
N GLU A 258 -14.23 2.14 -10.14
CA GLU A 258 -15.07 2.11 -8.95
C GLU A 258 -14.26 2.59 -7.73
N LEU A 259 -13.01 2.13 -7.59
CA LEU A 259 -12.12 2.57 -6.52
C LEU A 259 -11.86 4.07 -6.60
N SER A 260 -11.51 4.60 -7.77
CA SER A 260 -11.25 6.03 -7.94
C SER A 260 -12.49 6.87 -7.72
N LEU A 261 -13.68 6.38 -8.11
CA LEU A 261 -14.95 7.04 -7.84
C LEU A 261 -15.22 7.18 -6.33
N GLU A 262 -15.01 6.12 -5.55
CA GLU A 262 -15.16 6.20 -4.08
C GLU A 262 -14.11 7.10 -3.43
N ILE A 263 -12.87 7.08 -3.92
CA ILE A 263 -11.83 8.02 -3.47
C ILE A 263 -12.27 9.47 -3.77
N ASN A 264 -12.69 9.76 -5.01
CA ASN A 264 -13.09 11.10 -5.42
C ASN A 264 -14.28 11.64 -4.62
N ARG A 265 -15.30 10.82 -4.36
CA ARG A 265 -16.44 11.14 -3.48
C ARG A 265 -16.02 11.45 -2.04
N TYR A 266 -14.97 10.79 -1.57
CA TYR A 266 -14.45 11.00 -0.22
C TYR A 266 -13.57 12.25 -0.13
N LEU A 267 -12.97 12.66 -1.23
CA LEU A 267 -12.15 13.87 -1.32
C LEU A 267 -12.98 15.16 -1.37
N ASP A 268 -14.24 15.07 -1.79
CA ASP A 268 -15.23 16.17 -1.70
C ASP A 268 -15.48 16.55 -0.23
#